data_b82777a4447719793b14a72334b1d468
#
_entry.id   b82777a4447719793b14a72334b1d468
#
_cell.length_a   1.000
_cell.length_b   1.000
_cell.length_c   1.000
_cell.angle_alpha   90.00
_cell.angle_beta   90.00
_cell.angle_gamma   90.00
#
_symmetry.space_group_name_H-M   'P 1'
#
loop_
_entity.id
_entity.type
_entity.pdbx_description
1 polymer ?
#
loop_
_entity_poly.entity_id
_entity_poly.type
_entity_poly.pdbx_seq_one_letter_code
_entity_poly.pdbx_strand_id
1 'polypeptide(L)'
;TVDIKEEKPKEELPPPPPPKEAPPPPIVAPPPPINISPARPPIETVTHAPPPPPIVIPTAAPPPPPPPPPPKATPKPATPRNSPSSWATSDDYPTKAMREERSGVTRFTVTVDTEGKVSGCRVTGSSGHADLDDATCKLVTRRARFKPATDDEGNPTTGTFSNAVRWEIPR
;
A
#
# COMPACT_ATOMS: atom_id res chain seq x y z
N THR A 1 59.45 -2.11 -22.90
CA THR A 1 58.74 -0.87 -22.59
C THR A 1 57.33 -1.30 -22.18
N VAL A 2 56.97 -1.21 -20.89
CA VAL A 2 55.67 -1.56 -20.36
C VAL A 2 54.88 -0.27 -20.24
N ASP A 3 53.85 -0.13 -21.07
CA ASP A 3 52.88 0.95 -20.98
C ASP A 3 51.94 0.73 -19.80
N ILE A 4 52.13 1.48 -18.73
CA ILE A 4 51.22 1.53 -17.59
C ILE A 4 50.10 2.51 -18.01
N LYS A 5 48.95 1.97 -18.39
CA LYS A 5 47.74 2.76 -18.62
C LYS A 5 47.19 3.21 -17.26
N GLU A 6 47.41 4.47 -16.96
CA GLU A 6 46.92 5.14 -15.76
C GLU A 6 45.39 5.13 -15.76
N GLU A 7 44.78 4.34 -14.90
CA GLU A 7 43.33 4.32 -14.67
C GLU A 7 42.91 5.63 -13.98
N LYS A 8 42.15 6.45 -14.69
CA LYS A 8 41.55 7.67 -14.17
C LYS A 8 40.71 7.36 -12.93
N PRO A 9 40.85 8.08 -11.81
CA PRO A 9 40.00 7.89 -10.65
C PRO A 9 38.55 8.09 -11.00
N LYS A 10 37.72 7.12 -10.66
CA LYS A 10 36.28 7.17 -10.79
C LYS A 10 35.76 8.30 -9.91
N GLU A 11 35.29 9.37 -10.53
CA GLU A 11 34.69 10.53 -9.88
C GLU A 11 33.48 10.03 -9.08
N GLU A 12 33.60 10.02 -7.76
CA GLU A 12 32.55 9.65 -6.83
C GLU A 12 31.48 10.72 -6.87
N LEU A 13 30.30 10.36 -7.37
CA LEU A 13 29.13 11.25 -7.39
C LEU A 13 28.83 11.73 -5.97
N PRO A 14 28.59 13.03 -5.77
CA PRO A 14 28.26 13.56 -4.45
C PRO A 14 26.97 12.93 -3.92
N PRO A 15 26.87 12.69 -2.60
CA PRO A 15 25.68 12.13 -2.01
C PRO A 15 24.46 13.02 -2.28
N PRO A 16 23.27 12.43 -2.46
CA PRO A 16 22.06 13.21 -2.67
C PRO A 16 21.80 14.13 -1.48
N PRO A 17 21.30 15.36 -1.73
CA PRO A 17 20.99 16.29 -0.65
C PRO A 17 19.92 15.69 0.28
N PRO A 18 19.98 16.00 1.59
CA PRO A 18 18.99 15.52 2.54
C PRO A 18 17.59 16.01 2.16
N PRO A 19 16.54 15.21 2.45
CA PRO A 19 15.16 15.63 2.20
C PRO A 19 14.87 16.95 2.91
N LYS A 20 14.33 17.93 2.17
CA LYS A 20 13.84 19.17 2.77
C LYS A 20 12.73 18.80 3.75
N GLU A 21 12.94 19.15 5.03
CA GLU A 21 11.89 19.05 6.03
C GLU A 21 10.66 19.82 5.55
N ALA A 22 9.51 19.14 5.57
CA ALA A 22 8.23 19.77 5.28
C ALA A 22 7.97 20.88 6.31
N PRO A 23 7.46 22.06 5.89
CA PRO A 23 7.13 23.11 6.84
C PRO A 23 6.09 22.62 7.84
N PRO A 24 6.22 23.02 9.13
CA PRO A 24 5.26 22.61 10.14
C PRO A 24 3.86 23.14 9.78
N PRO A 25 2.79 22.40 10.12
CA PRO A 25 1.43 22.82 9.83
C PRO A 25 1.14 24.17 10.54
N PRO A 26 0.36 25.06 9.91
CA PRO A 26 0.03 26.35 10.52
C PRO A 26 -0.74 26.14 11.84
N ILE A 27 -0.25 26.78 12.88
CA ILE A 27 -0.91 26.80 14.19
C ILE A 27 -2.20 27.63 14.03
N VAL A 28 -3.34 26.93 14.03
CA VAL A 28 -4.65 27.57 14.06
C VAL A 28 -4.81 28.19 15.45
N ALA A 29 -4.78 29.53 15.51
CA ALA A 29 -5.06 30.25 16.73
C ALA A 29 -6.51 29.98 17.20
N PRO A 30 -6.75 29.76 18.50
CA PRO A 30 -8.11 29.61 19.01
C PRO A 30 -8.90 30.90 18.78
N PRO A 31 -10.22 30.80 18.46
CA PRO A 31 -11.05 31.99 18.27
C PRO A 31 -11.12 32.82 19.58
N PRO A 32 -11.18 34.16 19.47
CA PRO A 32 -11.25 35.01 20.64
C PRO A 32 -12.55 34.75 21.42
N PRO A 33 -12.53 34.88 22.76
CA PRO A 33 -13.73 34.69 23.56
C PRO A 33 -14.76 35.79 23.24
N ILE A 34 -15.98 35.36 22.92
CA ILE A 34 -17.11 36.24 22.69
C ILE A 34 -17.55 36.78 24.06
N ASN A 35 -17.26 38.07 24.32
CA ASN A 35 -17.80 38.75 25.46
C ASN A 35 -19.29 39.04 25.23
N ILE A 36 -20.15 38.20 25.75
CA ILE A 36 -21.59 38.46 25.81
C ILE A 36 -21.84 39.25 27.11
N SER A 37 -21.88 40.55 27.00
CA SER A 37 -22.35 41.43 28.09
C SER A 37 -23.86 41.29 28.19
N PRO A 38 -24.44 40.84 29.30
CA PRO A 38 -25.89 40.83 29.44
C PRO A 38 -26.40 42.24 29.66
N ALA A 39 -27.03 42.81 28.64
CA ALA A 39 -27.84 43.99 28.82
C ALA A 39 -29.07 43.62 29.68
N ARG A 40 -29.16 44.20 30.90
CA ARG A 40 -30.37 44.07 31.72
C ARG A 40 -31.49 44.87 31.06
N PRO A 41 -32.61 44.28 30.75
CA PRO A 41 -33.81 45.03 30.43
C PRO A 41 -34.44 45.63 31.69
N PRO A 42 -35.11 46.79 31.60
CA PRO A 42 -35.79 47.43 32.75
C PRO A 42 -36.98 46.56 33.19
N ILE A 43 -37.17 46.50 34.51
CA ILE A 43 -38.26 45.81 35.18
C ILE A 43 -39.54 46.60 34.95
N GLU A 44 -40.39 46.13 34.04
CA GLU A 44 -41.79 46.57 34.04
C GLU A 44 -42.62 45.63 34.90
N THR A 45 -43.24 46.19 35.90
CA THR A 45 -44.14 45.51 36.83
C THR A 45 -45.44 45.17 36.08
N VAL A 46 -45.54 43.94 35.59
CA VAL A 46 -46.79 43.47 34.99
C VAL A 46 -47.55 42.62 35.99
N THR A 47 -48.76 43.05 36.25
CA THR A 47 -49.77 42.45 37.10
C THR A 47 -49.96 40.99 36.81
N HIS A 48 -49.82 40.16 37.84
CA HIS A 48 -49.85 38.71 37.82
C HIS A 48 -51.23 38.18 37.41
N ALA A 49 -51.30 37.62 36.17
CA ALA A 49 -52.38 36.71 35.80
C ALA A 49 -51.93 35.27 36.15
N PRO A 50 -52.82 34.42 36.65
CA PRO A 50 -52.42 33.04 37.03
C PRO A 50 -51.87 32.29 35.80
N PRO A 51 -50.80 31.52 35.98
CA PRO A 51 -50.18 30.83 34.84
C PRO A 51 -51.17 29.77 34.29
N PRO A 52 -51.26 29.64 32.94
CA PRO A 52 -52.00 28.56 32.34
C PRO A 52 -51.39 27.20 32.75
N PRO A 53 -52.17 26.14 32.82
CA PRO A 53 -51.63 24.82 33.18
C PRO A 53 -50.55 24.41 32.19
N PRO A 54 -49.50 23.71 32.68
CA PRO A 54 -48.38 23.29 31.83
C PRO A 54 -48.91 22.35 30.71
N ILE A 55 -48.69 22.75 29.47
CA ILE A 55 -48.93 21.90 28.30
C ILE A 55 -47.85 20.83 28.37
N VAL A 56 -48.24 19.62 28.73
CA VAL A 56 -47.36 18.45 28.63
C VAL A 56 -47.21 18.14 27.14
N ILE A 57 -46.18 18.65 26.52
CA ILE A 57 -45.78 18.21 25.16
C ILE A 57 -45.28 16.78 25.29
N PRO A 58 -45.88 15.79 24.62
CA PRO A 58 -45.33 14.46 24.62
C PRO A 58 -43.92 14.53 24.09
N THR A 59 -42.94 14.29 24.94
CA THR A 59 -41.54 14.18 24.51
C THR A 59 -41.49 12.99 23.56
N ALA A 60 -41.31 13.27 22.26
CA ALA A 60 -41.10 12.20 21.28
C ALA A 60 -39.96 11.32 21.78
N ALA A 61 -40.21 10.02 21.81
CA ALA A 61 -39.15 9.06 22.16
C ALA A 61 -37.93 9.31 21.31
N PRO A 62 -36.72 9.26 21.88
CA PRO A 62 -35.51 9.46 21.10
C PRO A 62 -35.49 8.44 19.94
N PRO A 63 -35.02 8.84 18.76
CA PRO A 63 -34.93 7.93 17.63
C PRO A 63 -34.08 6.72 18.02
N PRO A 64 -34.41 5.51 17.51
CA PRO A 64 -33.62 4.33 17.80
C PRO A 64 -32.17 4.55 17.37
N PRO A 65 -31.19 4.01 18.09
CA PRO A 65 -29.81 4.13 17.72
C PRO A 65 -29.58 3.58 16.30
N PRO A 66 -28.70 4.16 15.50
CA PRO A 66 -28.39 3.65 14.18
C PRO A 66 -27.91 2.19 14.28
N PRO A 67 -28.21 1.34 13.28
CA PRO A 67 -27.74 -0.03 13.29
C PRO A 67 -26.22 -0.07 13.36
N PRO A 68 -25.63 -1.07 14.05
CA PRO A 68 -24.20 -1.22 14.10
C PRO A 68 -23.63 -1.35 12.68
N PRO A 69 -22.44 -0.78 12.42
CA PRO A 69 -21.80 -0.91 11.12
C PRO A 69 -21.57 -2.40 10.81
N PRO A 70 -21.65 -2.80 9.53
CA PRO A 70 -21.42 -4.19 9.16
C PRO A 70 -20.00 -4.62 9.59
N PRO A 71 -19.83 -5.89 9.99
CA PRO A 71 -18.54 -6.40 10.41
C PRO A 71 -17.54 -6.26 9.25
N LYS A 72 -16.37 -5.68 9.53
CA LYS A 72 -15.29 -5.56 8.55
C LYS A 72 -14.79 -6.93 8.14
N ALA A 73 -14.57 -7.13 6.84
CA ALA A 73 -13.96 -8.35 6.34
C ALA A 73 -12.48 -8.42 6.77
N THR A 74 -11.95 -9.63 6.92
CA THR A 74 -10.51 -9.80 7.17
C THR A 74 -9.74 -9.57 5.87
N PRO A 75 -8.75 -8.67 5.83
CA PRO A 75 -7.90 -8.48 4.66
C PRO A 75 -7.23 -9.79 4.25
N LYS A 76 -7.20 -10.10 2.97
CA LYS A 76 -6.57 -11.30 2.43
C LYS A 76 -5.43 -10.93 1.48
N PRO A 77 -4.26 -11.58 1.58
CA PRO A 77 -3.18 -11.37 0.64
C PRO A 77 -3.51 -11.91 -0.75
N ALA A 78 -2.77 -11.44 -1.76
CA ALA A 78 -2.85 -11.99 -3.10
C ALA A 78 -2.42 -13.46 -3.09
N THR A 79 -3.16 -14.33 -3.78
CA THR A 79 -2.87 -15.76 -3.85
C THR A 79 -2.78 -16.24 -5.31
N PRO A 80 -1.84 -17.12 -5.66
CA PRO A 80 -1.73 -17.64 -7.02
C PRO A 80 -2.97 -18.46 -7.42
N ARG A 81 -3.44 -18.25 -8.65
CA ARG A 81 -4.53 -19.02 -9.26
C ARG A 81 -4.02 -20.21 -10.08
N ASN A 82 -2.78 -20.12 -10.56
CA ASN A 82 -2.10 -21.20 -11.28
C ASN A 82 -0.84 -21.60 -10.52
N SER A 83 -0.37 -22.82 -10.78
CA SER A 83 0.78 -23.38 -10.06
C SER A 83 2.05 -22.58 -10.28
N PRO A 84 2.74 -22.16 -9.21
CA PRO A 84 4.03 -21.47 -9.33
C PRO A 84 5.08 -22.25 -10.10
N SER A 85 5.04 -23.59 -10.08
CA SER A 85 5.94 -24.45 -10.84
C SER A 85 5.77 -24.35 -12.36
N SER A 86 4.63 -23.83 -12.83
CA SER A 86 4.38 -23.62 -14.26
C SER A 86 4.83 -22.24 -14.77
N TRP A 87 5.26 -21.33 -13.90
CA TRP A 87 5.69 -20.01 -14.30
C TRP A 87 7.06 -20.01 -14.98
N ALA A 88 7.97 -20.86 -14.51
CA ALA A 88 9.27 -21.08 -15.12
C ALA A 88 9.55 -22.60 -15.17
N THR A 89 9.87 -23.08 -16.34
CA THR A 89 10.15 -24.50 -16.62
C THR A 89 11.55 -24.67 -17.19
N SER A 90 12.04 -25.89 -17.30
CA SER A 90 13.33 -26.20 -17.93
C SER A 90 13.43 -25.71 -19.38
N ASP A 91 12.31 -25.64 -20.09
CA ASP A 91 12.26 -25.19 -21.49
C ASP A 91 12.48 -23.66 -21.61
N ASP A 92 12.28 -22.93 -20.51
CA ASP A 92 12.46 -21.48 -20.45
C ASP A 92 13.90 -21.07 -20.08
N TYR A 93 14.79 -22.04 -19.95
CA TYR A 93 16.17 -21.77 -19.57
C TYR A 93 16.87 -20.88 -20.60
N PRO A 94 17.47 -19.74 -20.18
CA PRO A 94 18.18 -18.89 -21.12
C PRO A 94 19.33 -19.66 -21.79
N THR A 95 19.39 -19.64 -23.12
CA THR A 95 20.39 -20.41 -23.91
C THR A 95 21.83 -20.10 -23.48
N LYS A 96 22.11 -18.85 -23.14
CA LYS A 96 23.43 -18.45 -22.64
C LYS A 96 23.75 -19.11 -21.30
N ALA A 97 22.79 -19.05 -20.37
CA ALA A 97 22.95 -19.66 -19.04
C ALA A 97 23.11 -21.18 -19.13
N MET A 98 22.39 -21.81 -20.07
CA MET A 98 22.51 -23.25 -20.33
C MET A 98 23.90 -23.63 -20.87
N ARG A 99 24.46 -22.86 -21.79
CA ARG A 99 25.80 -23.12 -22.35
C ARG A 99 26.92 -22.94 -21.33
N GLU A 100 26.72 -22.02 -20.39
CA GLU A 100 27.70 -21.69 -19.35
C GLU A 100 27.42 -22.43 -18.05
N GLU A 101 26.49 -23.41 -18.10
CA GLU A 101 26.10 -24.26 -16.95
C GLU A 101 25.74 -23.46 -15.69
N ARG A 102 25.13 -22.30 -15.87
CA ARG A 102 24.73 -21.40 -14.77
C ARG A 102 23.48 -21.92 -14.09
N SER A 103 23.54 -22.15 -12.81
CA SER A 103 22.40 -22.52 -11.98
C SER A 103 22.25 -21.59 -10.79
N GLY A 104 21.11 -21.59 -10.14
CA GLY A 104 20.90 -20.74 -8.96
C GLY A 104 19.44 -20.63 -8.58
N VAL A 105 19.19 -19.84 -7.55
CA VAL A 105 17.84 -19.56 -7.04
C VAL A 105 17.58 -18.07 -7.07
N THR A 106 16.62 -17.67 -7.90
CA THR A 106 16.15 -16.28 -7.96
C THR A 106 14.96 -16.11 -7.01
N ARG A 107 15.09 -15.29 -6.00
CA ARG A 107 13.98 -14.84 -5.16
C ARG A 107 13.40 -13.55 -5.73
N PHE A 108 12.09 -13.47 -5.76
CA PHE A 108 11.40 -12.31 -6.33
C PHE A 108 10.16 -11.93 -5.53
N THR A 109 9.76 -10.70 -5.67
CA THR A 109 8.48 -10.17 -5.18
C THR A 109 7.76 -9.53 -6.36
N VAL A 110 6.51 -9.91 -6.56
CA VAL A 110 5.63 -9.30 -7.56
C VAL A 110 4.56 -8.44 -6.91
N THR A 111 4.18 -7.38 -7.60
CA THR A 111 3.01 -6.59 -7.30
C THR A 111 1.85 -7.10 -8.14
N VAL A 112 0.75 -7.39 -7.49
CA VAL A 112 -0.48 -7.90 -8.11
C VAL A 112 -1.52 -6.80 -8.10
N ASP A 113 -2.09 -6.49 -9.24
CA ASP A 113 -3.15 -5.49 -9.37
C ASP A 113 -4.53 -6.04 -8.94
N THR A 114 -5.52 -5.18 -8.97
CA THR A 114 -6.91 -5.51 -8.61
C THR A 114 -7.58 -6.52 -9.56
N GLU A 115 -7.01 -6.75 -10.74
CA GLU A 115 -7.45 -7.77 -11.70
C GLU A 115 -6.77 -9.13 -11.50
N GLY A 116 -5.78 -9.20 -10.62
CA GLY A 116 -4.99 -10.40 -10.37
C GLY A 116 -3.87 -10.63 -11.37
N LYS A 117 -3.47 -9.59 -12.10
CA LYS A 117 -2.31 -9.60 -12.99
C LYS A 117 -1.07 -9.07 -12.27
N VAL A 118 0.10 -9.45 -12.74
CA VAL A 118 1.36 -8.90 -12.25
C VAL A 118 1.61 -7.55 -12.91
N SER A 119 1.60 -6.49 -12.12
CA SER A 119 1.90 -5.11 -12.55
C SER A 119 3.36 -4.73 -12.35
N GLY A 120 4.11 -5.46 -11.53
CA GLY A 120 5.53 -5.24 -11.30
C GLY A 120 6.22 -6.49 -10.77
N CYS A 121 7.52 -6.65 -11.07
CA CYS A 121 8.37 -7.70 -10.53
C CYS A 121 9.69 -7.11 -10.09
N ARG A 122 10.17 -7.52 -8.93
CA ARG A 122 11.47 -7.15 -8.40
C ARG A 122 12.18 -8.37 -7.86
N VAL A 123 13.44 -8.52 -8.25
CA VAL A 123 14.33 -9.54 -7.67
C VAL A 123 14.75 -9.09 -6.27
N THR A 124 14.49 -9.92 -5.29
CA THR A 124 14.84 -9.69 -3.87
C THR A 124 16.03 -10.55 -3.42
N GLY A 125 16.38 -11.55 -4.21
CA GLY A 125 17.59 -12.35 -4.03
C GLY A 125 18.05 -12.90 -5.36
N SER A 126 19.20 -12.42 -5.85
CA SER A 126 19.77 -12.82 -7.12
C SER A 126 20.23 -14.29 -7.09
N SER A 127 20.10 -14.96 -8.23
CA SER A 127 20.70 -16.27 -8.49
C SER A 127 22.23 -16.22 -8.61
N GLY A 128 22.80 -15.01 -8.69
CA GLY A 128 24.19 -14.76 -9.07
C GLY A 128 24.38 -14.51 -10.57
N HIS A 129 23.31 -14.61 -11.35
CA HIS A 129 23.33 -14.46 -12.81
C HIS A 129 22.15 -13.60 -13.28
N ALA A 130 22.46 -12.44 -13.85
CA ALA A 130 21.45 -11.47 -14.29
C ALA A 130 20.47 -12.03 -15.35
N ASP A 131 20.94 -12.92 -16.22
CA ASP A 131 20.11 -13.55 -17.25
C ASP A 131 19.04 -14.48 -16.66
N LEU A 132 19.33 -15.21 -15.58
CA LEU A 132 18.36 -16.02 -14.86
C LEU A 132 17.37 -15.17 -14.08
N ASP A 133 17.85 -14.09 -13.47
CA ASP A 133 17.02 -13.15 -12.72
C ASP A 133 16.04 -12.42 -13.63
N ASP A 134 16.49 -11.92 -14.78
CA ASP A 134 15.66 -11.29 -15.79
C ASP A 134 14.63 -12.25 -16.38
N ALA A 135 15.05 -13.49 -16.68
CA ALA A 135 14.15 -14.52 -17.17
C ALA A 135 13.04 -14.83 -16.16
N THR A 136 13.39 -14.92 -14.88
CA THR A 136 12.40 -15.13 -13.82
C THR A 136 11.32 -14.04 -13.81
N CYS A 137 11.69 -12.76 -13.78
CA CYS A 137 10.73 -11.67 -13.78
C CYS A 137 9.88 -11.64 -15.06
N LYS A 138 10.47 -11.84 -16.23
CA LYS A 138 9.74 -11.89 -17.52
C LYS A 138 8.70 -13.01 -17.56
N LEU A 139 9.08 -14.19 -17.11
CA LEU A 139 8.19 -15.36 -17.13
C LEU A 139 7.06 -15.23 -16.12
N VAL A 140 7.37 -14.82 -14.90
CA VAL A 140 6.37 -14.63 -13.85
C VAL A 140 5.38 -13.56 -14.24
N THR A 141 5.82 -12.41 -14.74
CA THR A 141 4.92 -11.34 -15.21
C THR A 141 3.97 -11.81 -16.30
N ARG A 142 4.46 -12.63 -17.23
CA ARG A 142 3.65 -13.12 -18.35
C ARG A 142 2.68 -14.23 -17.96
N ARG A 143 3.10 -15.18 -17.13
CA ARG A 143 2.38 -16.44 -16.88
C ARG A 143 1.63 -16.48 -15.55
N ALA A 144 2.11 -15.80 -14.53
CA ALA A 144 1.47 -15.82 -13.22
C ALA A 144 0.10 -15.16 -13.27
N ARG A 145 -0.86 -15.77 -12.62
CA ARG A 145 -2.21 -15.24 -12.40
C ARG A 145 -2.56 -15.39 -10.95
N PHE A 146 -3.16 -14.36 -10.40
CA PHE A 146 -3.47 -14.28 -8.99
C PHE A 146 -4.96 -14.03 -8.76
N LYS A 147 -5.41 -14.40 -7.58
CA LYS A 147 -6.56 -13.79 -6.96
C LYS A 147 -6.05 -12.53 -6.27
N PRO A 148 -6.60 -11.33 -6.56
CA PRO A 148 -6.11 -10.10 -5.97
C PRO A 148 -6.24 -10.12 -4.45
N ALA A 149 -5.44 -9.31 -3.79
CA ALA A 149 -5.62 -9.03 -2.38
C ALA A 149 -6.98 -8.37 -2.14
N THR A 150 -7.52 -8.50 -0.95
CA THR A 150 -8.75 -7.78 -0.54
C THR A 150 -8.47 -6.94 0.70
N ASP A 151 -9.10 -5.77 0.76
CA ASP A 151 -9.06 -4.90 1.92
C ASP A 151 -10.01 -5.38 3.05
N ASP A 152 -10.11 -4.60 4.11
CA ASP A 152 -11.00 -4.86 5.24
C ASP A 152 -12.49 -4.68 4.92
N GLU A 153 -12.82 -4.14 3.75
CA GLU A 153 -14.17 -4.02 3.21
C GLU A 153 -14.50 -5.16 2.23
N GLY A 154 -13.51 -5.98 1.89
CA GLY A 154 -13.65 -7.10 0.95
C GLY A 154 -13.47 -6.71 -0.52
N ASN A 155 -13.06 -5.47 -0.81
CA ASN A 155 -12.83 -5.01 -2.18
C ASN A 155 -11.46 -5.48 -2.69
N PRO A 156 -11.33 -5.78 -4.00
CA PRO A 156 -10.05 -6.08 -4.60
C PRO A 156 -9.08 -4.91 -4.46
N THR A 157 -7.89 -5.18 -3.95
CA THR A 157 -6.83 -4.19 -3.80
C THR A 157 -5.51 -4.72 -4.33
N THR A 158 -4.56 -3.82 -4.53
CA THR A 158 -3.20 -4.19 -4.92
C THR A 158 -2.53 -4.94 -3.78
N GLY A 159 -1.88 -6.05 -4.10
CA GLY A 159 -1.15 -6.86 -3.14
C GLY A 159 0.24 -7.21 -3.63
N THR A 160 1.01 -7.88 -2.78
CA THR A 160 2.32 -8.40 -3.13
C THR A 160 2.37 -9.91 -2.90
N PHE A 161 3.19 -10.60 -3.69
CA PHE A 161 3.46 -12.02 -3.52
C PHE A 161 4.94 -12.28 -3.74
N SER A 162 5.56 -13.05 -2.83
CA SER A 162 6.98 -13.39 -2.90
C SER A 162 7.14 -14.89 -3.08
N ASN A 163 8.08 -15.29 -3.93
CA ASN A 163 8.45 -16.68 -4.15
C ASN A 163 9.88 -16.78 -4.67
N ALA A 164 10.30 -17.99 -5.03
CA ALA A 164 11.59 -18.26 -5.62
C ALA A 164 11.47 -19.23 -6.80
N VAL A 165 12.30 -19.02 -7.83
CA VAL A 165 12.50 -19.95 -8.93
C VAL A 165 13.89 -20.56 -8.78
N ARG A 166 13.95 -21.88 -8.81
CA ARG A 166 15.20 -22.64 -8.84
C ARG A 166 15.53 -23.00 -10.28
N TRP A 167 16.67 -22.56 -10.71
CA TRP A 167 17.24 -22.87 -12.02
C TRP A 167 18.24 -24.01 -11.88
N GLU A 168 17.92 -25.15 -12.45
CA GLU A 168 18.79 -26.34 -12.47
C GLU A 168 18.99 -26.76 -13.90
N ILE A 169 20.23 -27.14 -14.25
CA ILE A 169 20.56 -27.62 -15.59
C ILE A 169 19.83 -28.95 -15.85
N PRO A 170 19.05 -29.06 -16.91
CA PRO A 170 18.43 -30.33 -17.29
C PRO A 170 19.52 -31.38 -17.55
N ARG A 171 19.38 -32.56 -16.97
CA ARG A 171 20.27 -33.68 -17.19
C ARG A 171 19.86 -34.45 -18.43
#